data_a938190d8e73b603525ba0e6c9a3a328
#
_entry.id   a938190d8e73b603525ba0e6c9a3a328
#
_cell.length_a   1.000
_cell.length_b   1.000
_cell.length_c   1.000
_cell.angle_alpha   90.00
_cell.angle_beta   90.00
_cell.angle_gamma   90.00
#
_symmetry.space_group_name_H-M   'P 1'
#
loop_
_entity.id
_entity.type
_entity.pdbx_description
1 polymer ?
#
loop_
_entity_poly.entity_id
_entity_poly.type
_entity_poly.pdbx_seq_one_letter_code
_entity_poly.pdbx_strand_id
1 'polypeptide(L)'
;MCQGHLLIEDVPGVGKTVLAKAIAKSLGCSFRRIQFTPDLLPSDITGVSVYNQKTGEFEFRPGPVMAQIVLADEINRATPRTQAALLECMEERQVTVDGRTYPMPQPFLVMATQNPIEYEGTFPLPEAQLDRFLMRISLGYPSRTDEIKILDRQQHVHPIDEIGQVVDTEELLELQERVKDVYVDPLIKQYIVSLVEATRKHPDVYLGASPRGSLGLQRTSQALALLRGRDYVLPDDVKALAVSVLGHRIIVNPSARVKNVTAKTILKEILESVPVPGARVGR
;
A
#
# COMPACT_ATOMS: atom_id res chain seq x y z
N MET A 1 9.80 0.79 4.43
CA MET A 1 10.61 -0.29 5.03
C MET A 1 10.31 -1.67 4.42
N CYS A 2 9.05 -2.07 4.20
CA CYS A 2 8.70 -3.41 3.67
C CYS A 2 8.83 -3.57 2.15
N GLN A 3 9.29 -2.56 1.43
CA GLN A 3 9.38 -2.54 -0.03
C GLN A 3 8.06 -2.90 -0.75
N GLY A 4 6.93 -2.53 -0.19
CA GLY A 4 5.59 -2.78 -0.73
C GLY A 4 4.85 -1.49 -0.99
N HIS A 5 3.75 -1.58 -1.75
CA HIS A 5 2.92 -0.46 -2.16
C HIS A 5 1.66 -0.38 -1.29
N LEU A 6 1.08 0.81 -1.20
CA LEU A 6 -0.03 1.12 -0.30
C LEU A 6 -1.27 1.52 -1.11
N LEU A 7 -2.42 0.95 -0.75
CA LEU A 7 -3.72 1.41 -1.22
C LEU A 7 -4.41 2.20 -0.10
N ILE A 8 -4.84 3.41 -0.39
CA ILE A 8 -5.59 4.28 0.53
C ILE A 8 -7.03 4.37 0.01
N GLU A 9 -7.92 3.72 0.71
CA GLU A 9 -9.35 3.71 0.37
C GLU A 9 -10.10 4.62 1.34
N ASP A 10 -10.51 5.78 0.83
CA ASP A 10 -11.13 6.80 1.68
C ASP A 10 -11.90 7.85 0.88
N VAL A 11 -12.78 8.57 1.57
CA VAL A 11 -13.50 9.72 1.03
C VAL A 11 -12.55 10.84 0.57
N PRO A 12 -12.96 11.72 -0.34
CA PRO A 12 -12.20 12.91 -0.71
C PRO A 12 -11.93 13.84 0.47
N GLY A 13 -10.83 14.60 0.42
CA GLY A 13 -10.58 15.69 1.36
C GLY A 13 -9.93 15.32 2.71
N VAL A 14 -9.67 14.03 2.99
CA VAL A 14 -9.07 13.58 4.29
C VAL A 14 -7.54 13.71 4.36
N GLY A 15 -6.90 14.38 3.41
CA GLY A 15 -5.46 14.66 3.49
C GLY A 15 -4.53 13.61 2.87
N LYS A 16 -5.03 12.69 2.02
CA LYS A 16 -4.22 11.64 1.35
C LYS A 16 -2.99 12.19 0.63
N THR A 17 -3.17 13.28 -0.13
CA THR A 17 -2.07 13.94 -0.87
C THR A 17 -1.06 14.58 0.08
N VAL A 18 -1.53 15.18 1.17
CA VAL A 18 -0.67 15.79 2.19
C VAL A 18 0.19 14.72 2.88
N LEU A 19 -0.42 13.57 3.22
CA LEU A 19 0.31 12.43 3.80
C LEU A 19 1.43 11.95 2.87
N ALA A 20 1.15 11.74 1.59
CA ALA A 20 2.15 11.27 0.62
C ALA A 20 3.30 12.25 0.46
N LYS A 21 3.00 13.56 0.37
CA LYS A 21 4.01 14.62 0.31
C LYS A 21 4.82 14.71 1.59
N ALA A 22 4.18 14.59 2.76
CA ALA A 22 4.86 14.62 4.05
C ALA A 22 5.87 13.48 4.18
N ILE A 23 5.47 12.26 3.82
CA ILE A 23 6.36 11.09 3.81
C ILE A 23 7.55 11.33 2.86
N ALA A 24 7.31 11.80 1.63
CA ALA A 24 8.37 12.06 0.68
C ALA A 24 9.38 13.10 1.20
N LYS A 25 8.88 14.18 1.79
CA LYS A 25 9.71 15.27 2.35
C LYS A 25 10.53 14.79 3.55
N SER A 26 9.90 14.03 4.46
CA SER A 26 10.58 13.47 5.64
C SER A 26 11.67 12.47 5.30
N LEU A 27 11.55 11.77 4.16
CA LEU A 27 12.52 10.78 3.69
C LEU A 27 13.52 11.33 2.66
N GLY A 28 13.46 12.63 2.33
CA GLY A 28 14.31 13.22 1.30
C GLY A 28 14.14 12.61 -0.10
N CYS A 29 12.98 12.00 -0.37
CA CYS A 29 12.71 11.29 -1.61
C CYS A 29 12.05 12.17 -2.67
N SER A 30 12.34 11.90 -3.94
CA SER A 30 11.62 12.51 -5.05
C SER A 30 10.15 12.10 -5.04
N PHE A 31 9.26 13.09 -5.28
CA PHE A 31 7.81 12.90 -5.26
C PHE A 31 7.17 13.28 -6.58
N ARG A 32 6.24 12.46 -7.06
CA ARG A 32 5.36 12.76 -8.19
C ARG A 32 3.92 12.36 -7.87
N ARG A 33 2.97 13.17 -8.33
CA ARG A 33 1.54 12.85 -8.31
C ARG A 33 1.07 12.58 -9.72
N ILE A 34 0.33 11.50 -9.89
CA ILE A 34 -0.36 11.13 -11.12
C ILE A 34 -1.84 11.16 -10.79
N GLN A 35 -2.58 12.09 -11.39
CA GLN A 35 -4.05 12.12 -11.31
C GLN A 35 -4.60 11.18 -12.37
N PHE A 36 -5.30 10.15 -11.97
CA PHE A 36 -5.91 9.20 -12.87
C PHE A 36 -7.23 9.76 -13.41
N THR A 37 -7.36 9.77 -14.74
CA THR A 37 -8.53 10.22 -15.48
C THR A 37 -8.86 9.22 -16.59
N PRO A 38 -10.09 9.19 -17.12
CA PRO A 38 -10.48 8.22 -18.15
C PRO A 38 -9.67 8.30 -19.45
N ASP A 39 -9.11 9.46 -19.75
CA ASP A 39 -8.31 9.76 -20.94
C ASP A 39 -6.81 9.54 -20.76
N LEU A 40 -6.34 9.27 -19.51
CA LEU A 40 -4.94 9.03 -19.23
C LEU A 40 -4.44 7.76 -19.94
N LEU A 41 -3.33 7.88 -20.68
CA LEU A 41 -2.71 6.78 -21.40
C LEU A 41 -1.61 6.10 -20.58
N PRO A 42 -1.29 4.82 -20.82
CA PRO A 42 -0.15 4.13 -20.22
C PRO A 42 1.18 4.88 -20.38
N SER A 43 1.41 5.45 -21.56
CA SER A 43 2.60 6.25 -21.88
C SER A 43 2.75 7.53 -21.06
N ASP A 44 1.63 8.10 -20.60
CA ASP A 44 1.65 9.28 -19.73
C ASP A 44 2.17 8.94 -18.33
N ILE A 45 2.09 7.65 -17.95
CA ILE A 45 2.63 7.12 -16.69
C ILE A 45 4.09 6.70 -16.85
N THR A 46 4.37 5.86 -17.85
CA THR A 46 5.68 5.20 -18.01
C THR A 46 6.71 6.07 -18.70
N GLY A 47 6.26 7.00 -19.55
CA GLY A 47 7.11 7.80 -20.42
C GLY A 47 7.11 7.28 -21.86
N VAL A 48 7.80 8.01 -22.71
CA VAL A 48 7.83 7.79 -24.17
C VAL A 48 9.25 7.94 -24.71
N SER A 49 9.55 7.27 -25.82
CA SER A 49 10.73 7.58 -26.62
C SER A 49 10.40 8.69 -27.61
N VAL A 50 11.25 9.70 -27.63
CA VAL A 50 11.12 10.87 -28.52
C VAL A 50 12.34 10.91 -29.43
N TYR A 51 12.11 11.07 -30.73
CA TYR A 51 13.18 11.22 -31.69
C TYR A 51 13.85 12.59 -31.52
N ASN A 52 15.15 12.57 -31.21
CA ASN A 52 15.96 13.78 -31.12
C ASN A 52 16.57 14.11 -32.50
N GLN A 53 16.07 15.12 -33.16
CA GLN A 53 16.54 15.53 -34.51
C GLN A 53 18.03 15.94 -34.53
N LYS A 54 18.58 16.37 -33.40
CA LYS A 54 19.99 16.81 -33.33
C LYS A 54 20.97 15.65 -33.27
N THR A 55 20.60 14.59 -32.52
CA THR A 55 21.44 13.39 -32.35
C THR A 55 21.11 12.30 -33.36
N GLY A 56 19.93 12.34 -34.00
CA GLY A 56 19.42 11.30 -34.88
C GLY A 56 18.97 10.03 -34.17
N GLU A 57 18.81 10.09 -32.85
CA GLU A 57 18.50 8.94 -32.00
C GLU A 57 17.17 9.11 -31.24
N PHE A 58 16.59 7.98 -30.82
CA PHE A 58 15.46 7.97 -29.91
C PHE A 58 15.95 8.10 -28.47
N GLU A 59 15.45 9.09 -27.77
CA GLU A 59 15.74 9.35 -26.36
C GLU A 59 14.52 9.02 -25.51
N PHE A 60 14.70 8.24 -24.44
CA PHE A 60 13.65 7.97 -23.48
C PHE A 60 13.40 9.21 -22.62
N ARG A 61 12.15 9.68 -22.63
CA ARG A 61 11.66 10.68 -21.68
C ARG A 61 10.87 9.97 -20.59
N PRO A 62 11.41 9.90 -19.35
CA PRO A 62 10.77 9.19 -18.26
C PRO A 62 9.44 9.84 -17.89
N GLY A 63 8.44 8.99 -17.67
CA GLY A 63 7.14 9.41 -17.14
C GLY A 63 7.18 9.66 -15.63
N PRO A 64 6.09 10.18 -15.06
CA PRO A 64 6.01 10.53 -13.64
C PRO A 64 6.14 9.32 -12.69
N VAL A 65 5.95 8.11 -13.16
CA VAL A 65 6.17 6.90 -12.35
C VAL A 65 7.63 6.72 -11.95
N MET A 66 8.57 7.31 -12.71
CA MET A 66 10.01 7.25 -12.46
C MET A 66 10.43 8.21 -11.32
N ALA A 67 9.73 8.13 -10.19
CA ALA A 67 10.05 8.83 -8.95
C ALA A 67 10.10 7.83 -7.80
N GLN A 68 10.78 8.18 -6.71
CA GLN A 68 10.90 7.30 -5.54
C GLN A 68 9.58 7.13 -4.79
N ILE A 69 8.79 8.19 -4.67
CA ILE A 69 7.45 8.15 -4.08
C ILE A 69 6.45 8.70 -5.09
N VAL A 70 5.51 7.86 -5.48
CA VAL A 70 4.46 8.17 -6.44
C VAL A 70 3.10 8.10 -5.76
N LEU A 71 2.33 9.19 -5.85
CA LEU A 71 0.93 9.18 -5.50
C LEU A 71 0.10 8.97 -6.77
N ALA A 72 -0.47 7.78 -6.91
CA ALA A 72 -1.44 7.46 -7.96
C ALA A 72 -2.85 7.80 -7.45
N ASP A 73 -3.32 9.01 -7.75
CA ASP A 73 -4.55 9.54 -7.17
C ASP A 73 -5.75 9.14 -8.02
N GLU A 74 -6.79 8.59 -7.37
CA GLU A 74 -8.03 8.08 -7.98
C GLU A 74 -7.79 7.02 -9.07
N ILE A 75 -6.98 5.98 -8.75
CA ILE A 75 -6.58 4.93 -9.70
C ILE A 75 -7.76 4.26 -10.43
N ASN A 76 -8.91 4.17 -9.75
CA ASN A 76 -10.14 3.59 -10.31
C ASN A 76 -10.83 4.45 -11.38
N ARG A 77 -10.38 5.68 -11.64
CA ARG A 77 -10.92 6.54 -12.72
C ARG A 77 -10.32 6.26 -14.09
N ALA A 78 -9.10 5.74 -14.16
CA ALA A 78 -8.50 5.40 -15.45
C ALA A 78 -8.91 4.03 -15.96
N THR A 79 -8.76 3.82 -17.25
CA THR A 79 -9.06 2.55 -17.91
C THR A 79 -8.23 1.39 -17.35
N PRO A 80 -8.70 0.14 -17.43
CA PRO A 80 -7.93 -1.03 -16.98
C PRO A 80 -6.55 -1.16 -17.62
N ARG A 81 -6.39 -0.70 -18.87
CA ARG A 81 -5.10 -0.70 -19.57
C ARG A 81 -4.09 0.24 -18.90
N THR A 82 -4.53 1.40 -18.49
CA THR A 82 -3.70 2.40 -17.80
C THR A 82 -3.37 1.98 -16.38
N GLN A 83 -4.36 1.38 -15.68
CA GLN A 83 -4.12 0.77 -14.36
C GLN A 83 -3.07 -0.34 -14.44
N ALA A 84 -3.16 -1.22 -15.45
CA ALA A 84 -2.23 -2.33 -15.64
C ALA A 84 -0.78 -1.85 -15.81
N ALA A 85 -0.55 -0.74 -16.52
CA ALA A 85 0.78 -0.19 -16.71
C ALA A 85 1.42 0.25 -15.37
N LEU A 86 0.67 0.91 -14.48
CA LEU A 86 1.18 1.23 -13.14
C LEU A 86 1.45 -0.02 -12.32
N LEU A 87 0.53 -0.98 -12.32
CA LEU A 87 0.63 -2.21 -11.54
C LEU A 87 1.80 -3.09 -12.01
N GLU A 88 2.13 -3.06 -13.31
CA GLU A 88 3.32 -3.71 -13.85
C GLU A 88 4.60 -3.06 -13.31
N CYS A 89 4.69 -1.72 -13.36
CA CYS A 89 5.82 -0.99 -12.78
C CYS A 89 6.01 -1.29 -11.29
N MET A 90 4.89 -1.45 -10.54
CA MET A 90 4.93 -1.78 -9.12
C MET A 90 5.49 -3.19 -8.87
N GLU A 91 5.12 -4.17 -9.67
CA GLU A 91 5.53 -5.56 -9.48
C GLU A 91 6.95 -5.82 -9.99
N GLU A 92 7.23 -5.39 -11.22
CA GLU A 92 8.49 -5.65 -11.90
C GLU A 92 9.62 -4.68 -11.50
N ARG A 93 9.27 -3.55 -10.86
CA ARG A 93 10.20 -2.46 -10.48
C ARG A 93 11.03 -1.95 -11.64
N GLN A 94 10.43 -1.91 -12.81
CA GLN A 94 11.04 -1.44 -14.05
C GLN A 94 9.96 -0.93 -15.01
N VAL A 95 10.40 -0.16 -15.99
CA VAL A 95 9.59 0.27 -17.14
C VAL A 95 10.27 -0.22 -18.40
N THR A 96 9.50 -0.83 -19.32
CA THR A 96 10.01 -1.23 -20.62
C THR A 96 9.38 -0.37 -21.71
N VAL A 97 10.21 0.37 -22.46
CA VAL A 97 9.79 1.22 -23.57
C VAL A 97 10.67 0.91 -24.77
N ASP A 98 10.04 0.60 -25.92
CA ASP A 98 10.71 0.25 -27.19
C ASP A 98 11.79 -0.85 -27.03
N GLY A 99 11.46 -1.87 -26.22
CA GLY A 99 12.36 -3.02 -25.99
C GLY A 99 13.55 -2.73 -25.06
N ARG A 100 13.64 -1.53 -24.51
CA ARG A 100 14.65 -1.16 -23.48
C ARG A 100 14.01 -1.11 -22.11
N THR A 101 14.66 -1.70 -21.12
CA THR A 101 14.20 -1.76 -19.74
C THR A 101 14.96 -0.76 -18.88
N TYR A 102 14.21 0.03 -18.12
CA TYR A 102 14.70 1.07 -17.21
C TYR A 102 14.28 0.71 -15.78
N PRO A 103 15.22 0.48 -14.85
CA PRO A 103 14.89 0.16 -13.47
C PRO A 103 14.26 1.35 -12.76
N MET A 104 13.34 1.08 -11.82
CA MET A 104 12.77 2.13 -10.98
C MET A 104 13.80 2.67 -9.99
N PRO A 105 13.73 3.97 -9.66
CA PRO A 105 14.57 4.55 -8.61
C PRO A 105 14.29 3.87 -7.27
N GLN A 106 15.32 3.73 -6.43
CA GLN A 106 15.17 3.15 -5.09
C GLN A 106 15.36 4.24 -4.01
N PRO A 107 14.58 4.16 -2.92
CA PRO A 107 13.43 3.27 -2.70
C PRO A 107 12.27 3.60 -3.64
N PHE A 108 11.43 2.62 -3.98
CA PHE A 108 10.25 2.84 -4.82
C PHE A 108 8.97 2.50 -4.06
N LEU A 109 8.11 3.50 -3.87
CA LEU A 109 6.82 3.38 -3.18
C LEU A 109 5.71 4.04 -4.00
N VAL A 110 4.71 3.26 -4.36
CA VAL A 110 3.44 3.78 -4.88
C VAL A 110 2.41 3.81 -3.76
N MET A 111 1.79 4.98 -3.58
CA MET A 111 0.61 5.18 -2.76
C MET A 111 -0.55 5.44 -3.70
N ALA A 112 -1.39 4.43 -3.92
CA ALA A 112 -2.58 4.58 -4.76
C ALA A 112 -3.77 4.99 -3.89
N THR A 113 -4.63 5.89 -4.41
CA THR A 113 -5.88 6.23 -3.75
C THR A 113 -7.07 5.72 -4.54
N GLN A 114 -8.11 5.33 -3.84
CA GLN A 114 -9.39 4.94 -4.40
C GLN A 114 -10.51 5.59 -3.58
N ASN A 115 -11.53 6.09 -4.28
CA ASN A 115 -12.75 6.57 -3.63
C ASN A 115 -13.83 5.49 -3.73
N PRO A 116 -14.26 4.89 -2.63
CA PRO A 116 -15.25 3.82 -2.65
C PRO A 116 -16.68 4.29 -2.93
N ILE A 117 -16.95 5.60 -2.90
CA ILE A 117 -18.29 6.17 -3.04
C ILE A 117 -18.61 6.50 -4.50
N GLU A 118 -17.61 6.75 -5.33
CA GLU A 118 -17.80 7.06 -6.75
C GLU A 118 -17.94 5.78 -7.56
N TYR A 119 -19.17 5.50 -8.01
CA TYR A 119 -19.48 4.36 -8.88
C TYR A 119 -19.57 4.75 -10.37
N GLU A 120 -19.97 5.97 -10.66
CA GLU A 120 -20.20 6.44 -12.03
C GLU A 120 -18.86 6.83 -12.69
N GLY A 121 -18.57 6.28 -13.87
CA GLY A 121 -17.34 6.55 -14.61
C GLY A 121 -16.07 5.96 -13.98
N THR A 122 -16.18 4.92 -13.13
CA THR A 122 -15.04 4.26 -12.51
C THR A 122 -14.86 2.83 -13.02
N PHE A 123 -13.60 2.38 -13.00
CA PHE A 123 -13.17 1.02 -13.31
C PHE A 123 -12.56 0.41 -12.05
N PRO A 124 -13.32 -0.36 -11.26
CA PRO A 124 -12.80 -0.95 -10.04
C PRO A 124 -11.65 -1.91 -10.34
N LEU A 125 -10.63 -1.92 -9.47
CA LEU A 125 -9.53 -2.85 -9.58
C LEU A 125 -10.02 -4.28 -9.29
N PRO A 126 -9.74 -5.25 -10.17
CA PRO A 126 -9.99 -6.66 -9.88
C PRO A 126 -9.19 -7.13 -8.65
N GLU A 127 -9.71 -8.13 -7.94
CA GLU A 127 -9.09 -8.67 -6.71
C GLU A 127 -7.65 -9.13 -6.92
N ALA A 128 -7.35 -9.74 -8.08
CA ALA A 128 -5.97 -10.14 -8.42
C ALA A 128 -5.01 -8.95 -8.54
N GLN A 129 -5.51 -7.77 -8.86
CA GLN A 129 -4.73 -6.54 -8.91
C GLN A 129 -4.60 -5.89 -7.52
N LEU A 130 -5.64 -5.97 -6.69
CA LEU A 130 -5.59 -5.53 -5.30
C LEU A 130 -4.55 -6.31 -4.48
N ASP A 131 -4.33 -7.59 -4.76
CA ASP A 131 -3.33 -8.44 -4.10
C ASP A 131 -1.87 -7.96 -4.31
N ARG A 132 -1.61 -7.07 -5.29
CA ARG A 132 -0.29 -6.45 -5.51
C ARG A 132 0.04 -5.36 -4.48
N PHE A 133 -0.96 -4.77 -3.83
CA PHE A 133 -0.74 -3.83 -2.74
C PHE A 133 -0.41 -4.58 -1.45
N LEU A 134 0.65 -4.15 -0.76
CA LEU A 134 1.06 -4.75 0.51
C LEU A 134 0.01 -4.54 1.60
N MET A 135 -0.51 -3.33 1.69
CA MET A 135 -1.49 -2.94 2.69
C MET A 135 -2.58 -2.07 2.07
N ARG A 136 -3.80 -2.20 2.63
CA ARG A 136 -4.89 -1.25 2.42
C ARG A 136 -5.19 -0.56 3.74
N ILE A 137 -5.24 0.77 3.71
CA ILE A 137 -5.55 1.62 4.86
C ILE A 137 -6.66 2.60 4.55
N SER A 138 -7.29 3.12 5.60
CA SER A 138 -8.20 4.25 5.58
C SER A 138 -7.75 5.24 6.65
N LEU A 139 -7.76 6.53 6.35
CA LEU A 139 -7.45 7.60 7.30
C LEU A 139 -8.68 7.96 8.12
N GLY A 140 -9.86 7.93 7.48
CA GLY A 140 -11.11 8.38 8.06
C GLY A 140 -11.19 9.89 8.23
N TYR A 141 -12.34 10.35 8.72
CA TYR A 141 -12.49 11.76 9.10
C TYR A 141 -11.72 12.06 10.39
N PRO A 142 -11.14 13.27 10.52
CA PRO A 142 -10.51 13.68 11.76
C PRO A 142 -11.53 13.75 12.91
N SER A 143 -11.07 13.60 14.14
CA SER A 143 -11.91 13.89 15.29
C SER A 143 -12.22 15.39 15.35
N ARG A 144 -13.31 15.78 16.04
CA ARG A 144 -13.66 17.19 16.22
C ARG A 144 -12.48 18.03 16.75
N THR A 145 -11.73 17.50 17.67
CA THR A 145 -10.56 18.16 18.26
C THR A 145 -9.42 18.30 17.26
N ASP A 146 -9.22 17.31 16.41
CA ASP A 146 -8.16 17.36 15.39
C ASP A 146 -8.54 18.27 14.23
N GLU A 147 -9.84 18.34 13.88
CA GLU A 147 -10.33 19.26 12.86
C GLU A 147 -10.14 20.72 13.28
N ILE A 148 -10.38 21.07 14.55
CA ILE A 148 -10.06 22.39 15.11
C ILE A 148 -8.56 22.67 14.98
N LYS A 149 -7.68 21.72 15.35
CA LYS A 149 -6.22 21.89 15.18
C LYS A 149 -5.81 22.08 13.71
N ILE A 150 -6.50 21.44 12.77
CA ILE A 150 -6.25 21.64 11.34
C ILE A 150 -6.56 23.08 10.94
N LEU A 151 -7.70 23.62 11.39
CA LEU A 151 -8.05 25.02 11.15
C LEU A 151 -7.02 25.99 11.73
N ASP A 152 -6.64 25.81 12.99
CA ASP A 152 -5.66 26.66 13.68
C ASP A 152 -4.30 26.64 12.96
N ARG A 153 -3.81 25.43 12.59
CA ARG A 153 -2.48 25.27 11.98
C ARG A 153 -2.40 25.79 10.54
N GLN A 154 -3.50 25.74 9.81
CA GLN A 154 -3.53 26.20 8.41
C GLN A 154 -3.82 27.70 8.26
N GLN A 155 -4.03 28.41 9.36
CA GLN A 155 -4.38 29.82 9.32
C GLN A 155 -3.28 30.71 8.71
N HIS A 156 -2.01 30.38 8.91
CA HIS A 156 -0.87 31.21 8.49
C HIS A 156 0.06 30.48 7.51
N VAL A 157 0.45 29.24 7.81
CA VAL A 157 1.42 28.45 7.01
C VAL A 157 0.89 27.04 6.88
N HIS A 158 1.04 26.45 5.69
CA HIS A 158 0.64 25.07 5.51
C HIS A 158 1.65 24.15 6.23
N PRO A 159 1.21 23.25 7.14
CA PRO A 159 2.12 22.44 7.98
C PRO A 159 3.13 21.61 7.18
N ILE A 160 2.83 21.29 5.93
CA ILE A 160 3.76 20.57 5.05
C ILE A 160 5.04 21.36 4.75
N ASP A 161 4.98 22.68 4.79
CA ASP A 161 6.12 23.53 4.47
C ASP A 161 7.15 23.54 5.62
N GLU A 162 6.70 23.23 6.84
CA GLU A 162 7.53 23.13 8.04
C GLU A 162 8.21 21.76 8.19
N ILE A 163 7.76 20.73 7.45
CA ILE A 163 8.36 19.40 7.52
C ILE A 163 9.73 19.44 6.85
N GLY A 164 10.78 19.08 7.61
CA GLY A 164 12.12 18.83 7.13
C GLY A 164 12.38 17.35 6.84
N GLN A 165 13.52 17.07 6.23
CA GLN A 165 14.03 15.72 6.07
C GLN A 165 14.48 15.18 7.44
N VAL A 166 14.10 13.94 7.76
CA VAL A 166 14.40 13.26 9.04
C VAL A 166 15.31 12.06 8.83
N VAL A 167 15.17 11.41 7.67
CA VAL A 167 15.93 10.21 7.26
C VAL A 167 16.33 10.44 5.80
N ASP A 168 17.54 10.05 5.42
CA ASP A 168 17.94 10.07 4.02
C ASP A 168 17.65 8.75 3.30
N THR A 169 17.88 8.76 1.99
CA THR A 169 17.60 7.61 1.14
C THR A 169 18.48 6.41 1.47
N GLU A 170 19.75 6.64 1.84
CA GLU A 170 20.70 5.57 2.17
C GLU A 170 20.33 4.90 3.49
N GLU A 171 20.04 5.69 4.52
CA GLU A 171 19.53 5.19 5.80
C GLU A 171 18.23 4.39 5.63
N LEU A 172 17.32 4.86 4.76
CA LEU A 172 16.09 4.13 4.48
C LEU A 172 16.35 2.77 3.82
N LEU A 173 17.30 2.70 2.89
CA LEU A 173 17.70 1.44 2.25
C LEU A 173 18.36 0.49 3.26
N GLU A 174 19.23 0.99 4.14
CA GLU A 174 19.80 0.20 5.23
C GLU A 174 18.71 -0.35 6.17
N LEU A 175 17.73 0.48 6.53
CA LEU A 175 16.59 0.04 7.34
C LEU A 175 15.75 -1.04 6.63
N GLN A 176 15.63 -0.98 5.31
CA GLN A 176 14.94 -2.01 4.53
C GLN A 176 15.67 -3.36 4.60
N GLU A 177 17.00 -3.36 4.59
CA GLU A 177 17.78 -4.59 4.77
C GLU A 177 17.67 -5.11 6.21
N ARG A 178 17.82 -4.24 7.22
CA ARG A 178 17.66 -4.62 8.64
C ARG A 178 16.30 -5.23 8.97
N VAL A 179 15.23 -4.84 8.28
CA VAL A 179 13.90 -5.48 8.47
C VAL A 179 13.97 -6.97 8.19
N LYS A 180 14.78 -7.42 7.25
CA LYS A 180 14.92 -8.84 6.88
C LYS A 180 15.58 -9.68 7.99
N ASP A 181 16.42 -9.03 8.81
CA ASP A 181 17.15 -9.66 9.91
C ASP A 181 16.32 -9.79 11.20
N VAL A 182 15.16 -9.09 11.26
CA VAL A 182 14.27 -9.21 12.43
C VAL A 182 13.78 -10.66 12.57
N TYR A 183 14.04 -11.25 13.72
CA TYR A 183 13.75 -12.66 13.97
C TYR A 183 12.25 -12.95 14.01
N VAL A 184 11.85 -14.01 13.33
CA VAL A 184 10.47 -14.52 13.34
C VAL A 184 10.49 -15.97 13.81
N ASP A 185 10.00 -16.18 15.01
CA ASP A 185 9.92 -17.53 15.61
C ASP A 185 9.07 -18.47 14.74
N PRO A 186 9.43 -19.75 14.62
CA PRO A 186 8.64 -20.76 13.91
C PRO A 186 7.16 -20.80 14.35
N LEU A 187 6.86 -20.59 15.63
CA LEU A 187 5.50 -20.54 16.14
C LEU A 187 4.73 -19.30 15.61
N ILE A 188 5.43 -18.16 15.46
CA ILE A 188 4.83 -16.96 14.85
C ILE A 188 4.54 -17.20 13.36
N LYS A 189 5.43 -17.90 12.63
CA LYS A 189 5.19 -18.29 11.24
C LYS A 189 3.97 -19.21 11.13
N GLN A 190 3.85 -20.19 12.03
CA GLN A 190 2.67 -21.06 12.10
C GLN A 190 1.40 -20.25 12.38
N TYR A 191 1.45 -19.29 13.31
CA TYR A 191 0.33 -18.41 13.63
C TYR A 191 -0.11 -17.60 12.43
N ILE A 192 0.82 -16.98 11.68
CA ILE A 192 0.52 -16.25 10.43
C ILE A 192 -0.17 -17.18 9.42
N VAL A 193 0.36 -18.39 9.22
CA VAL A 193 -0.25 -19.37 8.30
C VAL A 193 -1.64 -19.78 8.77
N SER A 194 -1.82 -20.02 10.08
CA SER A 194 -3.13 -20.37 10.64
C SER A 194 -4.17 -19.27 10.44
N LEU A 195 -3.80 -18.00 10.60
CA LEU A 195 -4.68 -16.86 10.31
C LEU A 195 -5.10 -16.84 8.84
N VAL A 196 -4.15 -17.01 7.92
CA VAL A 196 -4.42 -17.02 6.47
C VAL A 196 -5.27 -18.24 6.08
N GLU A 197 -5.00 -19.43 6.63
CA GLU A 197 -5.82 -20.62 6.40
C GLU A 197 -7.25 -20.45 6.94
N ALA A 198 -7.41 -19.83 8.10
CA ALA A 198 -8.73 -19.53 8.65
C ALA A 198 -9.56 -18.67 7.71
N THR A 199 -8.93 -17.71 6.98
CA THR A 199 -9.65 -16.94 5.95
C THR A 199 -10.20 -17.82 4.82
N ARG A 200 -9.51 -18.90 4.46
CA ARG A 200 -9.92 -19.82 3.39
C ARG A 200 -11.02 -20.80 3.82
N LYS A 201 -11.14 -21.03 5.13
CA LYS A 201 -12.09 -22.00 5.72
C LYS A 201 -13.33 -21.31 6.29
N HIS A 202 -13.36 -19.99 6.35
CA HIS A 202 -14.47 -19.24 6.96
C HIS A 202 -15.74 -19.34 6.10
N PRO A 203 -16.91 -19.65 6.69
CA PRO A 203 -18.17 -19.89 5.95
C PRO A 203 -18.63 -18.66 5.14
N ASP A 204 -18.36 -17.46 5.61
CA ASP A 204 -18.76 -16.21 4.95
C ASP A 204 -17.73 -15.70 3.92
N VAL A 205 -16.66 -16.47 3.66
CA VAL A 205 -15.63 -16.13 2.68
C VAL A 205 -15.81 -16.96 1.40
N TYR A 206 -15.90 -16.28 0.27
CA TYR A 206 -15.90 -16.89 -1.05
C TYR A 206 -14.47 -17.22 -1.51
N LEU A 207 -13.54 -16.28 -1.32
CA LEU A 207 -12.11 -16.46 -1.61
C LEU A 207 -11.28 -15.90 -0.47
N GLY A 208 -10.48 -16.75 0.16
CA GLY A 208 -9.55 -16.36 1.22
C GLY A 208 -8.22 -15.85 0.69
N ALA A 209 -7.38 -15.33 1.59
CA ALA A 209 -6.11 -14.73 1.23
C ALA A 209 -5.11 -15.74 0.61
N SER A 210 -4.36 -15.27 -0.37
CA SER A 210 -3.29 -16.00 -1.03
C SER A 210 -2.03 -16.13 -0.12
N PRO A 211 -1.01 -16.92 -0.50
CA PRO A 211 0.28 -16.94 0.19
C PRO A 211 0.97 -15.56 0.24
N ARG A 212 0.65 -14.63 -0.69
CA ARG A 212 1.10 -13.22 -0.61
C ARG A 212 0.63 -12.55 0.69
N GLY A 213 -0.54 -12.93 1.22
CA GLY A 213 -1.02 -12.47 2.53
C GLY A 213 -0.12 -12.90 3.67
N SER A 214 0.34 -14.16 3.69
CA SER A 214 1.29 -14.65 4.70
C SER A 214 2.63 -13.91 4.64
N LEU A 215 3.18 -13.74 3.43
CA LEU A 215 4.42 -12.99 3.20
C LEU A 215 4.25 -11.50 3.59
N GLY A 216 3.10 -10.91 3.26
CA GLY A 216 2.76 -9.54 3.65
C GLY A 216 2.72 -9.36 5.17
N LEU A 217 2.04 -10.26 5.89
CA LEU A 217 1.99 -10.23 7.35
C LEU A 217 3.38 -10.38 7.96
N GLN A 218 4.19 -11.32 7.50
CA GLN A 218 5.54 -11.51 8.03
C GLN A 218 6.37 -10.24 7.85
N ARG A 219 6.47 -9.72 6.62
CA ARG A 219 7.30 -8.53 6.32
C ARG A 219 6.84 -7.29 7.09
N THR A 220 5.54 -7.06 7.15
CA THR A 220 5.00 -5.89 7.85
C THR A 220 5.17 -6.01 9.37
N SER A 221 5.04 -7.22 9.94
CA SER A 221 5.29 -7.47 11.36
C SER A 221 6.75 -7.29 11.73
N GLN A 222 7.69 -7.73 10.89
CA GLN A 222 9.12 -7.47 11.06
C GLN A 222 9.42 -5.97 11.08
N ALA A 223 8.87 -5.22 10.12
CA ALA A 223 9.05 -3.77 10.07
C ALA A 223 8.42 -3.05 11.28
N LEU A 224 7.27 -3.51 11.76
CA LEU A 224 6.62 -2.94 12.95
C LEU A 224 7.44 -3.23 14.21
N ALA A 225 8.01 -4.42 14.34
CA ALA A 225 8.90 -4.78 15.45
C ALA A 225 10.14 -3.88 15.45
N LEU A 226 10.79 -3.69 14.31
CA LEU A 226 11.95 -2.80 14.17
C LEU A 226 11.60 -1.34 14.52
N LEU A 227 10.47 -0.82 14.03
CA LEU A 227 9.98 0.53 14.37
C LEU A 227 9.70 0.71 15.89
N ARG A 228 9.40 -0.40 16.59
CA ARG A 228 9.24 -0.45 18.05
C ARG A 228 10.54 -0.74 18.81
N GLY A 229 11.67 -0.69 18.12
CA GLY A 229 13.01 -0.92 18.71
C GLY A 229 13.28 -2.39 19.11
N ARG A 230 12.63 -3.35 18.44
CA ARG A 230 12.80 -4.78 18.69
C ARG A 230 13.40 -5.50 17.49
N ASP A 231 14.21 -6.52 17.74
CA ASP A 231 14.81 -7.41 16.76
C ASP A 231 14.06 -8.74 16.60
N TYR A 232 12.86 -8.85 17.17
CA TYR A 232 11.97 -10.01 17.05
C TYR A 232 10.50 -9.61 16.97
N VAL A 233 9.71 -10.45 16.29
CA VAL A 233 8.27 -10.28 16.08
C VAL A 233 7.46 -10.87 17.22
N LEU A 234 6.44 -10.13 17.69
CA LEU A 234 5.43 -10.61 18.63
C LEU A 234 4.11 -10.94 17.92
N PRO A 235 3.25 -11.82 18.48
CA PRO A 235 1.92 -12.07 17.96
C PRO A 235 1.09 -10.79 17.81
N ASP A 236 1.25 -9.84 18.72
CA ASP A 236 0.53 -8.57 18.71
C ASP A 236 0.90 -7.68 17.50
N ASP A 237 2.14 -7.80 16.98
CA ASP A 237 2.53 -7.11 15.75
C ASP A 237 1.75 -7.67 14.55
N VAL A 238 1.58 -9.00 14.50
CA VAL A 238 0.79 -9.68 13.46
C VAL A 238 -0.69 -9.26 13.55
N LYS A 239 -1.27 -9.29 14.76
CA LYS A 239 -2.67 -8.90 14.99
C LYS A 239 -2.94 -7.45 14.58
N ALA A 240 -2.05 -6.53 14.95
CA ALA A 240 -2.19 -5.10 14.64
C ALA A 240 -2.28 -4.82 13.14
N LEU A 241 -1.64 -5.65 12.31
CA LEU A 241 -1.53 -5.46 10.87
C LEU A 241 -2.47 -6.35 10.06
N ALA A 242 -3.09 -7.36 10.67
CA ALA A 242 -3.89 -8.37 9.98
C ALA A 242 -4.99 -7.77 9.10
N VAL A 243 -5.74 -6.80 9.61
CA VAL A 243 -6.84 -6.16 8.85
C VAL A 243 -6.30 -5.37 7.65
N SER A 244 -5.24 -4.61 7.84
CA SER A 244 -4.66 -3.79 6.76
C SER A 244 -4.00 -4.64 5.67
N VAL A 245 -3.41 -5.78 6.05
CA VAL A 245 -2.71 -6.67 5.12
C VAL A 245 -3.66 -7.67 4.45
N LEU A 246 -4.63 -8.21 5.17
CA LEU A 246 -5.51 -9.28 4.64
C LEU A 246 -6.86 -8.77 4.15
N GLY A 247 -7.34 -7.61 4.61
CA GLY A 247 -8.72 -7.16 4.37
C GLY A 247 -9.08 -6.94 2.89
N HIS A 248 -8.10 -6.59 2.05
CA HIS A 248 -8.32 -6.45 0.60
C HIS A 248 -8.04 -7.73 -0.20
N ARG A 249 -7.64 -8.81 0.48
CA ARG A 249 -7.33 -10.13 -0.09
C ARG A 249 -8.45 -11.16 0.15
N ILE A 250 -9.53 -10.74 0.80
CA ILE A 250 -10.66 -11.61 1.16
C ILE A 250 -11.89 -11.15 0.40
N ILE A 251 -12.51 -12.07 -0.33
CA ILE A 251 -13.81 -11.85 -0.97
C ILE A 251 -14.88 -12.47 -0.09
N VAL A 252 -15.75 -11.61 0.40
CA VAL A 252 -16.89 -12.03 1.23
C VAL A 252 -17.99 -12.61 0.35
N ASN A 253 -18.64 -13.69 0.79
CA ASN A 253 -19.77 -14.28 0.11
C ASN A 253 -20.90 -13.25 -0.14
N PRO A 254 -21.55 -13.24 -1.32
CA PRO A 254 -22.64 -12.31 -1.59
C PRO A 254 -23.77 -12.38 -0.56
N SER A 255 -24.13 -13.58 -0.09
CA SER A 255 -25.13 -13.79 0.96
C SER A 255 -24.78 -13.17 2.32
N ALA A 256 -23.49 -13.15 2.66
CA ALA A 256 -22.97 -12.53 3.88
C ALA A 256 -22.92 -11.00 3.73
N ARG A 257 -22.57 -10.48 2.53
CA ARG A 257 -22.59 -9.02 2.24
C ARG A 257 -23.99 -8.43 2.44
N VAL A 258 -25.05 -9.13 2.05
CA VAL A 258 -26.45 -8.69 2.28
C VAL A 258 -26.73 -8.53 3.79
N LYS A 259 -26.04 -9.28 4.65
CA LYS A 259 -26.12 -9.18 6.11
C LYS A 259 -25.13 -8.15 6.70
N ASN A 260 -24.53 -7.29 5.88
CA ASN A 260 -23.49 -6.32 6.26
C ASN A 260 -22.22 -6.93 6.86
N VAL A 261 -21.92 -8.21 6.58
CA VAL A 261 -20.65 -8.83 6.96
C VAL A 261 -19.55 -8.28 6.06
N THR A 262 -18.47 -7.81 6.69
CA THR A 262 -17.32 -7.21 6.00
C THR A 262 -16.06 -8.05 6.19
N ALA A 263 -15.07 -7.93 5.30
CA ALA A 263 -13.77 -8.56 5.49
C ALA A 263 -13.13 -8.18 6.86
N LYS A 264 -13.35 -6.95 7.32
CA LYS A 264 -12.88 -6.47 8.63
C LYS A 264 -13.55 -7.23 9.79
N THR A 265 -14.86 -7.49 9.71
CA THR A 265 -15.61 -8.26 10.72
C THR A 265 -15.10 -9.70 10.79
N ILE A 266 -15.00 -10.36 9.62
CA ILE A 266 -14.46 -11.72 9.51
C ILE A 266 -13.04 -11.83 10.09
N LEU A 267 -12.18 -10.89 9.75
CA LEU A 267 -10.81 -10.89 10.28
C LEU A 267 -10.75 -10.71 11.79
N LYS A 268 -11.64 -9.93 12.38
CA LYS A 268 -11.74 -9.82 13.85
C LYS A 268 -12.15 -11.16 14.49
N GLU A 269 -13.16 -11.84 13.95
CA GLU A 269 -13.58 -13.16 14.41
C GLU A 269 -12.45 -14.19 14.30
N ILE A 270 -11.71 -14.19 13.20
CA ILE A 270 -10.54 -15.05 13.01
C ILE A 270 -9.44 -14.75 14.04
N LEU A 271 -9.14 -13.47 14.29
CA LEU A 271 -8.14 -13.06 15.29
C LEU A 271 -8.51 -13.47 16.72
N GLU A 272 -9.81 -13.57 17.03
CA GLU A 272 -10.32 -14.02 18.32
C GLU A 272 -10.31 -15.55 18.43
N SER A 273 -10.59 -16.27 17.33
CA SER A 273 -10.72 -17.73 17.31
C SER A 273 -9.38 -18.48 17.16
N VAL A 274 -8.40 -17.91 16.45
CA VAL A 274 -7.11 -18.56 16.23
C VAL A 274 -6.21 -18.36 17.47
N PRO A 275 -5.78 -19.46 18.13
CA PRO A 275 -5.01 -19.37 19.37
C PRO A 275 -3.63 -18.73 19.12
N VAL A 276 -3.24 -17.85 20.03
CA VAL A 276 -1.91 -17.22 20.03
C VAL A 276 -0.86 -18.23 20.50
N PRO A 277 0.32 -18.33 19.85
CA PRO A 277 1.39 -19.20 20.28
C PRO A 277 1.81 -18.90 21.73
N GLY A 278 1.96 -19.94 22.55
CA GLY A 278 2.39 -19.82 23.94
C GLY A 278 1.30 -19.38 24.93
N ALA A 279 0.10 -19.03 24.47
CA ALA A 279 -1.02 -18.83 25.37
C ALA A 279 -1.42 -20.18 25.98
N ARG A 280 -1.30 -20.34 27.31
CA ARG A 280 -1.90 -21.48 28.02
C ARG A 280 -3.42 -21.32 27.85
N VAL A 281 -4.03 -22.20 27.06
CA VAL A 281 -5.49 -22.34 27.07
C VAL A 281 -5.82 -22.82 28.49
N GLY A 282 -6.33 -21.91 29.32
CA GLY A 282 -6.86 -22.27 30.64
C GLY A 282 -7.96 -23.33 30.42
N ARG A 283 -7.76 -24.49 31.01
CA ARG A 283 -8.78 -25.53 31.14
C ARG A 283 -9.85 -25.08 32.11
#